data_7b50a55b53dde70c36647c97135d4140
#
_entry.id   7b50a55b53dde70c36647c97135d4140
#
_cell.length_a   1.000
_cell.length_b   1.000
_cell.length_c   1.000
_cell.angle_alpha   90.00
_cell.angle_beta   90.00
_cell.angle_gamma   90.00
#
_symmetry.space_group_name_H-M   'P 1'
#
loop_
_entity.id
_entity.type
_entity.pdbx_description
1 polymer ?
#
loop_
_entity_poly.entity_id
_entity_poly.type
_entity_poly.pdbx_seq_one_letter_code
_entity_poly.pdbx_strand_id
1 'polypeptide(L)'
;MALCCAAAVSCGKLFPDKVDVVQLGIVQDFVVASSEGESVGAKVISDREYSLSVDGDSQWMSIEYSNRDTIVFSVKPNDGFCRSVYVSVSADGRTDSFQLRQEGRWEESIKLNDSSADVPAAGGHVSTRVISNLPSDYLKVSTLDTKSITNLSLRDYILSFDVLPTATRDRRTFGVTISYTDGWGREISETLIVKQEAYE
;
A
#
# COMPACT_ATOMS: atom_id res chain seq x y z
N MET A 1 -66.33 24.32 -52.36
CA MET A 1 -65.16 23.44 -52.41
C MET A 1 -64.18 23.84 -51.30
N ALA A 2 -64.21 23.19 -50.19
CA ALA A 2 -63.31 23.48 -49.06
C ALA A 2 -62.24 22.37 -49.05
N LEU A 3 -60.98 22.76 -49.18
CA LEU A 3 -59.78 21.90 -49.20
C LEU A 3 -59.33 21.70 -47.74
N CYS A 4 -59.52 20.50 -47.22
CA CYS A 4 -59.02 20.13 -45.89
C CYS A 4 -57.56 19.71 -46.00
N CYS A 5 -56.63 20.56 -45.52
CA CYS A 5 -55.23 20.16 -45.30
C CYS A 5 -55.12 19.38 -44.01
N ALA A 6 -54.88 18.05 -44.11
CA ALA A 6 -54.53 17.24 -42.99
C ALA A 6 -53.02 17.39 -42.70
N ALA A 7 -52.66 18.06 -41.62
CA ALA A 7 -51.28 18.06 -41.12
C ALA A 7 -50.99 16.76 -40.36
N ALA A 8 -50.13 15.92 -40.94
CA ALA A 8 -49.59 14.75 -40.25
C ALA A 8 -48.55 15.22 -39.24
N VAL A 9 -48.90 15.17 -37.95
CA VAL A 9 -47.96 15.34 -36.87
C VAL A 9 -47.18 14.04 -36.71
N SER A 10 -45.92 14.05 -37.18
CA SER A 10 -44.97 12.98 -36.92
C SER A 10 -44.59 13.01 -35.42
N CYS A 11 -45.14 12.08 -34.66
CA CYS A 11 -44.63 11.79 -33.30
C CYS A 11 -43.25 11.19 -33.40
N GLY A 12 -42.24 12.02 -33.38
CA GLY A 12 -40.86 11.59 -33.17
C GLY A 12 -40.75 10.88 -31.82
N LYS A 13 -40.20 9.69 -31.82
CA LYS A 13 -39.93 8.90 -30.61
C LYS A 13 -39.08 9.70 -29.63
N LEU A 14 -39.70 10.20 -28.57
CA LEU A 14 -39.07 10.82 -27.39
C LEU A 14 -38.66 9.72 -26.38
N PHE A 15 -38.00 8.69 -26.82
CA PHE A 15 -37.28 7.80 -25.89
C PHE A 15 -35.82 8.10 -26.09
N PRO A 16 -35.10 8.57 -25.02
CA PRO A 16 -33.66 8.64 -25.10
C PRO A 16 -33.13 7.25 -25.43
N ASP A 17 -32.18 7.19 -26.37
CA ASP A 17 -31.46 5.97 -26.67
C ASP A 17 -31.05 5.34 -25.35
N LYS A 18 -31.28 4.01 -25.21
CA LYS A 18 -30.84 3.28 -24.02
C LYS A 18 -29.36 3.58 -23.84
N VAL A 19 -29.03 4.27 -22.78
CA VAL A 19 -27.63 4.43 -22.38
C VAL A 19 -27.10 3.03 -22.16
N ASP A 20 -26.21 2.58 -23.01
CA ASP A 20 -25.58 1.26 -22.91
C ASP A 20 -24.61 1.33 -21.72
N VAL A 21 -25.08 0.91 -20.56
CA VAL A 21 -24.31 0.96 -19.33
C VAL A 21 -23.39 -0.25 -19.30
N VAL A 22 -22.12 -0.03 -19.62
CA VAL A 22 -21.08 -1.05 -19.51
C VAL A 22 -21.01 -1.56 -18.07
N GLN A 23 -21.19 -2.86 -17.89
CA GLN A 23 -20.92 -3.53 -16.61
C GLN A 23 -19.47 -4.01 -16.61
N LEU A 24 -18.68 -3.50 -15.69
CA LEU A 24 -17.33 -3.97 -15.41
C LEU A 24 -17.08 -3.84 -13.92
N GLY A 25 -16.65 -4.92 -13.29
CA GLY A 25 -16.32 -4.94 -11.87
C GLY A 25 -15.53 -6.19 -11.49
N ILE A 26 -14.82 -6.10 -10.42
CA ILE A 26 -14.11 -7.20 -9.78
C ILE A 26 -14.79 -7.50 -8.46
N VAL A 27 -14.97 -8.79 -8.16
CA VAL A 27 -15.73 -9.22 -6.97
C VAL A 27 -14.89 -9.08 -5.69
N GLN A 28 -13.57 -9.21 -5.83
CA GLN A 28 -12.64 -9.20 -4.70
C GLN A 28 -11.67 -8.02 -4.78
N ASP A 29 -11.42 -7.37 -3.66
CA ASP A 29 -10.37 -6.33 -3.56
C ASP A 29 -8.96 -6.93 -3.70
N PHE A 30 -8.80 -8.21 -3.32
CA PHE A 30 -7.54 -8.93 -3.46
C PHE A 30 -7.76 -10.45 -3.59
N VAL A 31 -6.75 -11.12 -4.16
CA VAL A 31 -6.61 -12.57 -4.22
C VAL A 31 -5.26 -12.94 -3.61
N VAL A 32 -5.22 -13.97 -2.77
CA VAL A 32 -3.99 -14.40 -2.08
C VAL A 32 -3.58 -15.76 -2.59
N ALA A 33 -2.29 -15.87 -2.95
CA ALA A 33 -1.61 -17.13 -3.22
C ALA A 33 -0.66 -17.47 -2.06
N SER A 34 -0.47 -18.76 -1.80
CA SER A 34 0.48 -19.23 -0.80
C SER A 34 1.93 -19.02 -1.24
N SER A 35 2.87 -19.10 -0.29
CA SER A 35 4.31 -19.05 -0.57
C SER A 35 4.81 -20.23 -1.40
N GLU A 36 4.11 -21.36 -1.40
CA GLU A 36 4.50 -22.56 -2.16
C GLU A 36 4.26 -22.40 -3.67
N GLY A 37 3.50 -21.38 -4.07
CA GLY A 37 3.03 -21.19 -5.44
C GLY A 37 1.84 -22.08 -5.76
N GLU A 38 0.94 -21.53 -6.55
CA GLU A 38 -0.31 -22.22 -6.93
C GLU A 38 -1.01 -21.47 -8.07
N SER A 39 -2.08 -22.05 -8.58
CA SER A 39 -3.03 -21.34 -9.46
C SER A 39 -4.13 -20.73 -8.62
N VAL A 40 -4.37 -19.43 -8.77
CA VAL A 40 -5.43 -18.69 -8.07
C VAL A 40 -6.29 -17.92 -9.05
N GLY A 41 -7.57 -17.75 -8.71
CA GLY A 41 -8.55 -17.12 -9.58
C GLY A 41 -9.17 -15.86 -9.02
N ALA A 42 -9.39 -14.86 -9.88
CA ALA A 42 -10.19 -13.67 -9.59
C ALA A 42 -11.48 -13.71 -10.41
N LYS A 43 -12.62 -13.36 -9.78
CA LYS A 43 -13.91 -13.23 -10.47
C LYS A 43 -14.09 -11.83 -11.03
N VAL A 44 -14.49 -11.78 -12.30
CA VAL A 44 -14.81 -10.55 -13.03
C VAL A 44 -16.29 -10.57 -13.39
N ILE A 45 -16.93 -9.43 -13.32
CA ILE A 45 -18.28 -9.21 -13.85
C ILE A 45 -18.11 -8.29 -15.06
N SER A 46 -18.35 -8.80 -16.27
CA SER A 46 -18.26 -7.98 -17.47
C SER A 46 -19.28 -8.43 -18.51
N ASP A 47 -19.99 -7.48 -19.12
CA ASP A 47 -20.84 -7.68 -20.28
C ASP A 47 -20.10 -7.46 -21.60
N ARG A 48 -18.80 -7.10 -21.53
CA ARG A 48 -17.89 -6.82 -22.66
C ARG A 48 -16.63 -7.65 -22.56
N GLU A 49 -15.91 -7.72 -23.67
CA GLU A 49 -14.50 -8.12 -23.63
C GLU A 49 -13.69 -7.04 -22.95
N TYR A 50 -12.71 -7.43 -22.15
CA TYR A 50 -11.85 -6.53 -21.40
C TYR A 50 -10.37 -6.82 -21.68
N SER A 51 -9.54 -5.81 -21.51
CA SER A 51 -8.09 -5.93 -21.48
C SER A 51 -7.57 -6.04 -20.05
N LEU A 52 -6.42 -6.69 -19.89
CA LEU A 52 -5.72 -6.84 -18.63
C LEU A 52 -4.41 -6.05 -18.66
N SER A 53 -4.10 -5.41 -17.56
CA SER A 53 -2.77 -4.85 -17.29
C SER A 53 -2.32 -5.19 -15.89
N VAL A 54 -1.01 -5.37 -15.71
CA VAL A 54 -0.39 -5.66 -14.41
C VAL A 54 0.62 -4.57 -14.13
N ASP A 55 0.52 -3.94 -12.97
CA ASP A 55 1.45 -2.90 -12.51
C ASP A 55 2.34 -3.46 -11.39
N GLY A 56 3.65 -3.22 -11.51
CA GLY A 56 4.67 -3.72 -10.61
C GLY A 56 5.52 -4.86 -11.20
N ASP A 57 6.44 -5.40 -10.36
CA ASP A 57 7.25 -6.55 -10.75
C ASP A 57 6.39 -7.82 -10.73
N SER A 58 6.10 -8.34 -11.91
CA SER A 58 5.21 -9.47 -12.13
C SER A 58 5.91 -10.75 -12.62
N GLN A 59 7.25 -10.82 -12.58
CA GLN A 59 7.99 -12.00 -13.08
C GLN A 59 7.70 -13.30 -12.31
N TRP A 60 7.10 -13.17 -11.15
CA TRP A 60 6.73 -14.29 -10.28
C TRP A 60 5.34 -14.88 -10.57
N MET A 61 4.58 -14.25 -11.47
CA MET A 61 3.26 -14.71 -11.86
C MET A 61 3.07 -14.65 -13.38
N SER A 62 2.11 -15.37 -13.88
CA SER A 62 1.65 -15.27 -15.27
C SER A 62 0.12 -15.45 -15.31
N ILE A 63 -0.52 -14.86 -16.30
CA ILE A 63 -1.93 -15.11 -16.57
C ILE A 63 -2.00 -16.46 -17.30
N GLU A 64 -2.63 -17.45 -16.67
CA GLU A 64 -2.82 -18.78 -17.23
C GLU A 64 -3.95 -18.77 -18.27
N TYR A 65 -5.08 -18.19 -17.91
CA TYR A 65 -6.16 -17.86 -18.84
C TYR A 65 -7.06 -16.75 -18.28
N SER A 66 -7.82 -16.11 -19.17
CA SER A 66 -8.91 -15.21 -18.79
C SER A 66 -10.13 -15.41 -19.69
N ASN A 67 -11.32 -15.30 -19.11
CA ASN A 67 -12.60 -15.29 -19.81
C ASN A 67 -13.47 -14.17 -19.22
N ARG A 68 -14.76 -14.08 -19.63
CA ARG A 68 -15.65 -13.01 -19.16
C ARG A 68 -15.83 -12.96 -17.65
N ASP A 69 -15.73 -14.12 -16.98
CA ASP A 69 -16.14 -14.27 -15.57
C ASP A 69 -14.97 -14.53 -14.63
N THR A 70 -13.81 -14.91 -15.17
CA THR A 70 -12.69 -15.38 -14.33
C THR A 70 -11.35 -15.10 -15.00
N ILE A 71 -10.38 -14.68 -14.20
CA ILE A 71 -8.96 -14.63 -14.54
C ILE A 71 -8.24 -15.62 -13.65
N VAL A 72 -7.42 -16.50 -14.23
CA VAL A 72 -6.61 -17.45 -13.48
C VAL A 72 -5.13 -17.09 -13.65
N PHE A 73 -4.43 -17.04 -12.54
CA PHE A 73 -3.01 -16.76 -12.45
C PHE A 73 -2.27 -18.00 -12.02
N SER A 74 -1.16 -18.30 -12.68
CA SER A 74 -0.16 -19.24 -12.19
C SER A 74 0.91 -18.45 -11.42
N VAL A 75 1.11 -18.79 -10.16
CA VAL A 75 2.00 -18.09 -9.23
C VAL A 75 3.15 -19.01 -8.85
N LYS A 76 4.40 -18.55 -9.04
CA LYS A 76 5.62 -19.30 -8.69
C LYS A 76 5.86 -19.28 -7.18
N PRO A 77 6.62 -20.24 -6.61
CA PRO A 77 7.02 -20.21 -5.21
C PRO A 77 7.72 -18.91 -4.82
N ASN A 78 7.56 -18.50 -3.55
CA ASN A 78 8.14 -17.31 -2.96
C ASN A 78 8.96 -17.65 -1.72
N ASP A 79 10.28 -17.71 -1.86
CA ASP A 79 11.21 -17.97 -0.75
C ASP A 79 11.62 -16.68 0.00
N GLY A 80 10.97 -15.55 -0.27
CA GLY A 80 11.23 -14.25 0.32
C GLY A 80 10.10 -13.74 1.22
N PHE A 81 10.00 -12.43 1.32
CA PHE A 81 8.91 -11.72 1.98
C PHE A 81 7.63 -11.69 1.13
N CYS A 82 6.52 -11.33 1.74
CA CYS A 82 5.26 -11.17 1.01
C CYS A 82 5.39 -10.13 -0.12
N ARG A 83 4.62 -10.34 -1.20
CA ARG A 83 4.66 -9.46 -2.38
C ARG A 83 3.29 -9.32 -3.01
N SER A 84 3.11 -8.29 -3.81
CA SER A 84 1.87 -8.09 -4.56
C SER A 84 2.10 -7.30 -5.83
N VAL A 85 1.11 -7.38 -6.72
CA VAL A 85 0.95 -6.53 -7.90
C VAL A 85 -0.50 -6.08 -7.99
N TYR A 86 -0.74 -4.94 -8.64
CA TYR A 86 -2.08 -4.54 -9.03
C TYR A 86 -2.42 -5.09 -10.41
N VAL A 87 -3.60 -5.68 -10.52
CA VAL A 87 -4.17 -6.17 -11.78
C VAL A 87 -5.37 -5.32 -12.09
N SER A 88 -5.36 -4.69 -13.26
CA SER A 88 -6.47 -3.86 -13.73
C SER A 88 -7.17 -4.53 -14.90
N VAL A 89 -8.49 -4.47 -14.90
CA VAL A 89 -9.34 -4.83 -16.03
C VAL A 89 -9.95 -3.57 -16.62
N SER A 90 -9.97 -3.45 -17.94
CA SER A 90 -10.48 -2.26 -18.64
C SER A 90 -11.37 -2.64 -19.81
N ALA A 91 -12.55 -2.03 -19.90
CA ALA A 91 -13.48 -2.17 -21.00
C ALA A 91 -14.23 -0.86 -21.24
N ASP A 92 -14.28 -0.40 -22.49
CA ASP A 92 -15.07 0.77 -22.95
C ASP A 92 -14.92 2.01 -22.03
N GLY A 93 -13.66 2.34 -21.65
CA GLY A 93 -13.34 3.52 -20.84
C GLY A 93 -13.60 3.37 -19.34
N ARG A 94 -14.04 2.20 -18.88
CA ARG A 94 -14.09 1.84 -17.45
C ARG A 94 -12.89 0.99 -17.08
N THR A 95 -12.41 1.18 -15.86
CA THR A 95 -11.32 0.37 -15.27
C THR A 95 -11.68 0.03 -13.85
N ASP A 96 -11.44 -1.21 -13.48
CA ASP A 96 -11.48 -1.69 -12.11
C ASP A 96 -10.20 -2.47 -11.82
N SER A 97 -9.80 -2.58 -10.55
CA SER A 97 -8.53 -3.19 -10.17
C SER A 97 -8.60 -3.95 -8.85
N PHE A 98 -7.76 -4.94 -8.73
CA PHE A 98 -7.56 -5.70 -7.49
C PHE A 98 -6.07 -5.99 -7.29
N GLN A 99 -5.73 -6.42 -6.08
CA GLN A 99 -4.37 -6.79 -5.74
C GLN A 99 -4.22 -8.32 -5.78
N LEU A 100 -3.29 -8.82 -6.60
CA LEU A 100 -2.79 -10.18 -6.47
C LEU A 100 -1.66 -10.17 -5.45
N ARG A 101 -1.86 -10.86 -4.34
CA ARG A 101 -0.96 -10.97 -3.21
C ARG A 101 -0.36 -12.36 -3.14
N GLN A 102 0.88 -12.46 -2.71
CA GLN A 102 1.48 -13.75 -2.37
C GLN A 102 2.13 -13.70 -1.00
N GLU A 103 1.88 -14.72 -0.19
CA GLU A 103 2.55 -14.91 1.08
C GLU A 103 4.05 -15.08 0.88
N GLY A 104 4.83 -14.66 1.87
CA GLY A 104 6.26 -14.92 1.97
C GLY A 104 6.53 -16.10 2.90
N ARG A 105 7.67 -16.77 2.72
CA ARG A 105 8.19 -17.73 3.73
C ARG A 105 8.81 -17.03 4.92
N TRP A 106 9.22 -15.76 4.76
CA TRP A 106 9.83 -14.98 5.82
C TRP A 106 8.85 -13.94 6.33
N GLU A 107 8.78 -13.85 7.67
CA GLU A 107 8.10 -12.74 8.33
C GLU A 107 9.07 -11.58 8.52
N GLU A 108 8.62 -10.39 8.18
CA GLU A 108 9.37 -9.16 8.39
C GLU A 108 9.45 -8.84 9.89
N SER A 109 10.61 -8.40 10.36
CA SER A 109 10.81 -8.03 11.75
C SER A 109 11.69 -6.80 11.91
N ILE A 110 11.28 -5.92 12.83
CA ILE A 110 12.03 -4.76 13.28
C ILE A 110 12.01 -4.79 14.80
N LYS A 111 13.19 -4.67 15.42
CA LYS A 111 13.35 -4.56 16.88
C LYS A 111 14.42 -3.53 17.17
N LEU A 112 14.28 -2.85 18.28
CA LEU A 112 15.32 -1.97 18.83
C LEU A 112 16.08 -2.70 19.94
N ASN A 113 17.41 -2.50 20.00
CA ASN A 113 18.19 -3.01 21.12
C ASN A 113 17.75 -2.34 22.44
N ASP A 114 17.45 -1.05 22.38
CA ASP A 114 16.95 -0.26 23.51
C ASP A 114 15.55 0.25 23.20
N SER A 115 14.61 0.07 24.11
CA SER A 115 13.24 0.58 23.95
C SER A 115 13.10 2.04 24.39
N SER A 116 14.06 2.57 25.14
CA SER A 116 14.08 3.96 25.56
C SER A 116 15.50 4.50 25.72
N ALA A 117 15.62 5.83 25.63
CA ALA A 117 16.86 6.57 25.90
C ALA A 117 16.56 7.75 26.83
N ASP A 118 17.36 7.90 27.88
CA ASP A 118 17.31 9.05 28.79
C ASP A 118 18.35 10.08 28.35
N VAL A 119 17.93 11.36 28.25
CA VAL A 119 18.75 12.45 27.76
C VAL A 119 18.67 13.61 28.73
N PRO A 120 19.82 14.25 29.11
CA PRO A 120 19.81 15.40 30.02
C PRO A 120 19.12 16.62 29.38
N ALA A 121 18.78 17.62 30.22
CA ALA A 121 18.20 18.88 29.75
C ALA A 121 19.08 19.61 28.71
N ALA A 122 20.40 19.47 28.84
CA ALA A 122 21.36 20.02 27.87
C ALA A 122 21.32 19.39 26.47
N GLY A 123 20.49 18.34 26.29
CA GLY A 123 20.44 17.57 25.08
C GLY A 123 21.61 16.58 24.98
N GLY A 124 21.77 15.99 23.81
CA GLY A 124 22.85 15.03 23.56
C GLY A 124 22.63 14.14 22.37
N HIS A 125 23.62 13.37 22.04
CA HIS A 125 23.57 12.37 20.97
C HIS A 125 22.97 11.07 21.48
N VAL A 126 22.04 10.51 20.72
CA VAL A 126 21.43 9.20 20.99
C VAL A 126 21.76 8.27 19.81
N SER A 127 22.15 7.05 20.16
CA SER A 127 22.40 6.00 19.18
C SER A 127 21.95 4.66 19.74
N THR A 128 21.23 3.88 18.91
CA THR A 128 20.81 2.51 19.25
C THR A 128 20.87 1.62 18.02
N ARG A 129 21.03 0.32 18.26
CA ARG A 129 21.05 -0.68 17.19
C ARG A 129 19.65 -1.16 16.85
N VAL A 130 19.38 -1.22 15.55
CA VAL A 130 18.20 -1.87 14.98
C VAL A 130 18.54 -3.31 14.64
N ILE A 131 17.67 -4.22 15.03
CA ILE A 131 17.75 -5.66 14.70
C ILE A 131 16.62 -5.93 13.73
N SER A 132 16.95 -6.25 12.48
CA SER A 132 15.96 -6.51 11.44
C SER A 132 16.50 -7.56 10.46
N ASN A 133 15.58 -8.32 9.85
CA ASN A 133 15.88 -9.19 8.72
C ASN A 133 15.63 -8.51 7.37
N LEU A 134 15.18 -7.25 7.38
CA LEU A 134 15.00 -6.42 6.19
C LEU A 134 16.30 -5.68 5.86
N PRO A 135 16.62 -5.40 4.58
CA PRO A 135 17.70 -4.49 4.20
C PRO A 135 17.52 -3.11 4.85
N SER A 136 18.61 -2.49 5.31
CA SER A 136 18.56 -1.22 6.05
C SER A 136 17.98 -0.06 5.24
N ASP A 137 18.13 -0.07 3.93
CA ASP A 137 17.62 0.94 2.98
C ASP A 137 16.10 0.84 2.75
N TYR A 138 15.46 -0.25 3.17
CA TYR A 138 14.00 -0.37 3.15
C TYR A 138 13.35 0.22 4.41
N LEU A 139 14.14 0.41 5.47
CA LEU A 139 13.66 0.95 6.72
C LEU A 139 13.59 2.48 6.66
N LYS A 140 12.47 3.04 7.08
CA LYS A 140 12.24 4.47 7.18
C LYS A 140 12.33 4.91 8.64
N VAL A 141 12.86 6.10 8.87
CA VAL A 141 12.89 6.69 10.21
C VAL A 141 12.11 8.00 10.23
N SER A 142 11.36 8.21 11.28
CA SER A 142 10.53 9.40 11.45
C SER A 142 10.39 9.80 12.92
N THR A 143 10.02 11.04 13.14
CA THR A 143 9.62 11.58 14.45
C THR A 143 8.57 12.66 14.28
N LEU A 144 7.67 12.77 15.22
CA LEU A 144 6.70 13.87 15.29
C LEU A 144 7.31 15.13 15.93
N ASP A 145 8.38 14.97 16.72
CA ASP A 145 9.07 16.10 17.38
C ASP A 145 10.27 16.60 16.55
N THR A 146 9.97 17.20 15.42
CA THR A 146 11.01 17.79 14.51
C THR A 146 11.69 19.04 15.09
N LYS A 147 11.17 19.60 16.20
CA LYS A 147 11.75 20.77 16.87
C LYS A 147 12.83 20.40 17.87
N SER A 148 12.77 19.20 18.41
CA SER A 148 13.72 18.74 19.44
C SER A 148 14.74 17.77 18.93
N ILE A 149 14.52 17.16 17.77
CA ILE A 149 15.39 16.16 17.16
C ILE A 149 15.99 16.70 15.87
N THR A 150 17.30 16.54 15.74
CA THR A 150 18.08 16.87 14.54
C THR A 150 18.98 15.70 14.13
N ASN A 151 19.55 15.76 12.93
CA ASN A 151 20.49 14.76 12.41
C ASN A 151 19.96 13.30 12.46
N LEU A 152 18.61 13.13 12.37
CA LEU A 152 17.99 11.82 12.39
C LEU A 152 18.43 11.00 11.18
N SER A 153 19.01 9.84 11.44
CA SER A 153 19.51 8.94 10.40
C SER A 153 19.49 7.48 10.84
N LEU A 154 19.38 6.60 9.85
CA LEU A 154 19.61 5.16 9.99
C LEU A 154 20.69 4.76 8.98
N ARG A 155 21.80 4.24 9.47
CA ARG A 155 22.90 3.73 8.65
C ARG A 155 23.42 2.42 9.25
N ASP A 156 23.59 1.41 8.41
CA ASP A 156 24.13 0.11 8.84
C ASP A 156 23.43 -0.45 10.11
N TYR A 157 22.12 -0.29 10.17
CA TYR A 157 21.27 -0.67 11.32
C TYR A 157 21.60 0.10 12.61
N ILE A 158 22.23 1.24 12.51
CA ILE A 158 22.40 2.17 13.63
C ILE A 158 21.45 3.34 13.44
N LEU A 159 20.46 3.45 14.30
CA LEU A 159 19.62 4.64 14.44
C LEU A 159 20.41 5.66 15.25
N SER A 160 20.56 6.87 14.73
CA SER A 160 21.24 7.96 15.45
C SER A 160 20.57 9.30 15.19
N PHE A 161 20.60 10.17 16.20
CA PHE A 161 20.07 11.52 16.15
C PHE A 161 20.60 12.35 17.31
N ASP A 162 20.43 13.66 17.22
CA ASP A 162 20.77 14.60 18.28
C ASP A 162 19.49 15.19 18.87
N VAL A 163 19.44 15.25 20.20
CA VAL A 163 18.38 15.90 20.97
C VAL A 163 18.84 17.30 21.36
N LEU A 164 18.07 18.31 20.99
CA LEU A 164 18.40 19.70 21.31
C LEU A 164 18.16 20.02 22.79
N PRO A 165 18.92 20.98 23.38
CA PRO A 165 18.70 21.43 24.74
C PRO A 165 17.26 21.89 24.99
N THR A 166 16.81 21.74 26.22
CA THR A 166 15.52 22.27 26.67
C THR A 166 15.71 23.27 27.81
N ALA A 167 14.88 24.31 27.82
CA ALA A 167 14.77 25.24 28.93
C ALA A 167 13.46 25.06 29.74
N THR A 168 12.70 24.00 29.44
CA THR A 168 11.44 23.72 30.18
C THR A 168 11.73 23.07 31.52
N ARG A 169 10.93 23.39 32.52
CA ARG A 169 10.99 22.78 33.86
C ARG A 169 10.24 21.44 33.94
N ASP A 170 9.69 21.00 32.83
CA ASP A 170 8.96 19.73 32.74
C ASP A 170 9.79 18.72 31.93
N ARG A 171 9.78 17.47 32.35
CA ARG A 171 10.31 16.35 31.59
C ARG A 171 9.54 16.21 30.29
N ARG A 172 10.23 15.92 29.21
CA ARG A 172 9.62 15.68 27.89
C ARG A 172 9.80 14.22 27.47
N THR A 173 8.78 13.71 26.78
CA THR A 173 8.85 12.37 26.17
C THR A 173 8.39 12.48 24.74
N PHE A 174 9.17 11.91 23.83
CA PHE A 174 8.84 11.84 22.42
C PHE A 174 9.36 10.54 21.80
N GLY A 175 8.89 10.20 20.61
CA GLY A 175 9.20 8.96 19.93
C GLY A 175 10.01 9.19 18.66
N VAL A 176 10.93 8.25 18.41
CA VAL A 176 11.57 8.08 17.10
C VAL A 176 11.17 6.71 16.57
N THR A 177 10.47 6.68 15.44
CA THR A 177 9.89 5.47 14.87
C THR A 177 10.72 5.00 13.69
N ILE A 178 10.95 3.70 13.65
CA ILE A 178 11.46 2.99 12.47
C ILE A 178 10.30 2.20 11.90
N SER A 179 10.07 2.30 10.61
CA SER A 179 8.98 1.59 9.95
C SER A 179 9.39 1.00 8.61
N TYR A 180 8.62 0.03 8.19
CA TYR A 180 8.66 -0.62 6.89
C TYR A 180 7.23 -0.86 6.43
N THR A 181 6.97 -0.64 5.15
CA THR A 181 5.70 -1.02 4.52
C THR A 181 5.93 -2.29 3.71
N ASP A 182 5.25 -3.36 4.08
CA ASP A 182 5.39 -4.66 3.43
C ASP A 182 4.80 -4.69 2.01
N GLY A 183 4.99 -5.81 1.32
CA GLY A 183 4.50 -6.01 -0.04
C GLY A 183 2.96 -5.99 -0.18
N TRP A 184 2.22 -6.00 0.92
CA TRP A 184 0.77 -5.89 0.95
C TRP A 184 0.27 -4.51 1.40
N GLY A 185 1.20 -3.59 1.70
CA GLY A 185 0.89 -2.23 2.16
C GLY A 185 0.65 -2.13 3.67
N ARG A 186 0.98 -3.18 4.47
CA ARG A 186 0.88 -3.12 5.93
C ARG A 186 2.15 -2.47 6.49
N GLU A 187 1.97 -1.62 7.50
CA GLU A 187 3.09 -0.99 8.19
C GLU A 187 3.52 -1.83 9.40
N ILE A 188 4.81 -2.11 9.47
CA ILE A 188 5.50 -2.73 10.59
C ILE A 188 6.41 -1.66 11.17
N SER A 189 6.32 -1.39 12.47
CA SER A 189 7.09 -0.32 13.08
C SER A 189 7.52 -0.64 14.51
N GLU A 190 8.60 0.02 14.93
CA GLU A 190 9.13 0.00 16.29
C GLU A 190 9.51 1.42 16.68
N THR A 191 9.30 1.80 17.95
CA THR A 191 9.51 3.17 18.42
C THR A 191 10.44 3.21 19.61
N LEU A 192 11.52 3.99 19.49
CA LEU A 192 12.38 4.37 20.60
C LEU A 192 11.73 5.52 21.35
N ILE A 193 11.51 5.32 22.65
CA ILE A 193 10.98 6.37 23.54
C ILE A 193 12.16 7.18 24.10
N VAL A 194 12.21 8.46 23.77
CA VAL A 194 13.22 9.39 24.29
C VAL A 194 12.63 10.18 25.45
N LYS A 195 13.31 10.15 26.60
CA LYS A 195 12.92 10.87 27.81
C LYS A 195 13.97 11.93 28.10
N GLN A 196 13.60 13.20 27.96
CA GLN A 196 14.52 14.30 28.25
C GLN A 196 14.20 14.90 29.63
N GLU A 197 15.25 15.03 30.45
CA GLU A 197 15.17 15.62 31.77
C GLU A 197 14.74 17.09 31.72
N ALA A 198 14.12 17.56 32.80
CA ALA A 198 13.80 18.96 32.98
C ALA A 198 15.06 19.81 33.16
N TYR A 199 15.00 21.08 32.79
CA TYR A 199 16.02 22.07 33.14
C TYR A 199 15.85 22.44 34.63
N GLU A 200 16.91 22.29 35.42
CA GLU A 200 16.96 22.66 36.84
C GLU A 200 17.10 24.17 37.04
#